data_98b62a864f945e8b70f4f274171bb51a
#
_entry.id   98b62a864f945e8b70f4f274171bb51a
#
_cell.length_a   1.000
_cell.length_b   1.000
_cell.length_c   1.000
_cell.angle_alpha   90.00
_cell.angle_beta   90.00
_cell.angle_gamma   90.00
#
_symmetry.space_group_name_H-M   'P 1'
#
loop_
_entity.id
_entity.type
_entity.pdbx_description
1 polymer ?
#
loop_
_entity_poly.entity_id
_entity_poly.type
_entity_poly.pdbx_seq_one_letter_code
_entity_poly.pdbx_strand_id
1 'polypeptide(L)'
;MPALLSQPDPQGLLEYSVVYTDRALNHMSQRFQCVMTDISRILKQVYNARAAIIVPGSGTFGMEAIARQFATDQKVLVIRNGWFSYRWTQIFEAGKIPAASIVLKARQMGSGAQAPFVPPALDEVVATILRDKPAIVFAPHVETSAGMILPADYIKAVGEAVRSVDGLFVLDCIASGTVWVDMVASAVDIIVSAPQKGWSGQPCGAFVMLSERARQRIESTRSSSFACDLKKWLQIMETYENGGHAYHATMPTDALASVRDTMLETEAYGFDKVCQEQLELGRQVRQLLIDKGYPSVAAEGFQAPGVVVSYTSDPDLQSTKKLVALGLQCAAGVPLQCDEAADFRTFRIGLFGLDKLHHPQRTVDLLARALDALD
;
A
#
# COMPACT_ATOMS: atom_id res chain seq x y z
N MET A 1 19.82 9.76 38.07
CA MET A 1 19.04 10.92 37.58
C MET A 1 17.99 10.38 36.66
N PRO A 2 16.77 10.84 36.77
CA PRO A 2 15.71 10.38 35.85
C PRO A 2 16.09 10.77 34.44
N ALA A 3 15.65 9.95 33.46
CA ALA A 3 15.70 10.31 32.04
C ALA A 3 15.11 11.71 31.85
N LEU A 4 15.67 12.50 30.95
CA LEU A 4 15.21 13.86 30.64
C LEU A 4 13.80 13.91 30.04
N LEU A 5 13.36 12.81 29.48
CA LEU A 5 12.00 12.59 28.98
C LEU A 5 11.27 11.64 29.95
N SER A 6 10.06 12.02 30.35
CA SER A 6 9.23 11.16 31.20
C SER A 6 8.95 9.85 30.49
N GLN A 7 9.61 8.79 30.93
CA GLN A 7 9.26 7.41 30.69
C GLN A 7 9.30 6.90 29.25
N PRO A 8 10.45 6.82 28.56
CA PRO A 8 10.58 5.92 27.43
C PRO A 8 10.32 4.45 27.85
N ASP A 9 10.72 4.04 29.06
CA ASP A 9 10.39 2.74 29.64
C ASP A 9 9.41 2.88 30.81
N PRO A 10 8.15 2.38 30.66
CA PRO A 10 7.15 2.43 31.75
C PRO A 10 7.48 1.53 32.95
N GLN A 11 8.44 0.61 32.82
CA GLN A 11 8.96 -0.18 33.94
C GLN A 11 10.05 0.56 34.74
N GLY A 12 10.44 1.76 34.27
CA GLY A 12 11.46 2.58 34.92
C GLY A 12 12.89 2.04 34.81
N LEU A 13 13.14 1.13 33.86
CA LEU A 13 14.49 0.65 33.59
C LEU A 13 15.34 1.77 32.99
N LEU A 14 16.55 1.94 33.52
CA LEU A 14 17.53 2.86 32.97
C LEU A 14 18.12 2.28 31.68
N GLU A 15 18.24 3.13 30.65
CA GLU A 15 18.73 2.70 29.34
C GLU A 15 20.27 2.64 29.32
N TYR A 16 20.79 1.43 29.24
CA TYR A 16 22.22 1.14 29.08
C TYR A 16 22.50 0.13 27.99
N SER A 17 21.53 -0.08 27.07
CA SER A 17 21.77 -0.96 25.92
C SER A 17 22.74 -0.31 24.92
N VAL A 18 23.27 -1.13 24.02
CA VAL A 18 24.20 -0.65 22.97
C VAL A 18 23.46 -0.25 21.68
N VAL A 19 22.13 -0.31 21.66
CA VAL A 19 21.31 -0.09 20.45
C VAL A 19 20.52 1.21 20.54
N TYR A 20 19.96 1.53 21.70
CA TYR A 20 19.10 2.68 21.93
C TYR A 20 19.68 3.61 22.98
N THR A 21 19.17 4.83 23.01
CA THR A 21 19.45 5.83 24.03
C THR A 21 18.23 6.02 24.93
N ASP A 22 18.40 6.74 26.02
CA ASP A 22 17.34 7.14 26.96
C ASP A 22 16.26 8.04 26.36
N ARG A 23 16.33 8.33 25.04
CA ARG A 23 15.35 9.12 24.30
C ARG A 23 14.46 8.31 23.39
N ALA A 24 14.67 7.01 23.27
CA ALA A 24 13.93 6.12 22.36
C ALA A 24 13.38 4.90 23.10
N LEU A 25 12.26 4.42 22.68
CA LEU A 25 11.67 3.18 23.18
C LEU A 25 12.58 1.99 22.81
N ASN A 26 13.06 1.26 23.80
CA ASN A 26 13.91 0.11 23.55
C ASN A 26 13.10 -1.07 22.98
N HIS A 27 13.66 -1.74 21.96
CA HIS A 27 13.02 -2.91 21.32
C HIS A 27 12.83 -4.11 22.27
N MET A 28 13.60 -4.18 23.37
CA MET A 28 13.48 -5.22 24.40
C MET A 28 12.41 -4.91 25.44
N SER A 29 11.90 -3.68 25.50
CA SER A 29 10.92 -3.28 26.52
C SER A 29 9.59 -4.01 26.35
N GLN A 30 8.91 -4.24 27.47
CA GLN A 30 7.56 -4.84 27.48
C GLN A 30 6.57 -3.98 26.68
N ARG A 31 6.69 -2.66 26.73
CA ARG A 31 5.87 -1.74 25.95
C ARG A 31 6.02 -2.00 24.46
N PHE A 32 7.24 -2.17 23.97
CA PHE A 32 7.46 -2.43 22.54
C PHE A 32 7.03 -3.83 22.15
N GLN A 33 7.14 -4.83 23.02
CA GLN A 33 6.53 -6.15 22.78
C GLN A 33 5.02 -6.05 22.56
N CYS A 34 4.32 -5.26 23.40
CA CYS A 34 2.88 -4.98 23.18
C CYS A 34 2.64 -4.26 21.83
N VAL A 35 3.48 -3.30 21.46
CA VAL A 35 3.37 -2.62 20.15
C VAL A 35 3.43 -3.62 19.00
N MET A 36 4.41 -4.50 19.00
CA MET A 36 4.60 -5.49 17.92
C MET A 36 3.45 -6.51 17.87
N THR A 37 2.99 -6.99 19.02
CA THR A 37 1.89 -7.97 19.09
C THR A 37 0.55 -7.35 18.69
N ASP A 38 0.26 -6.10 19.09
CA ASP A 38 -0.95 -5.39 18.68
C ASP A 38 -0.97 -5.16 17.16
N ILE A 39 0.13 -4.66 16.58
CA ILE A 39 0.23 -4.46 15.13
C ILE A 39 0.01 -5.78 14.39
N SER A 40 0.67 -6.87 14.81
CA SER A 40 0.50 -8.17 14.20
C SER A 40 -0.94 -8.67 14.28
N ARG A 41 -1.55 -8.59 15.47
CA ARG A 41 -2.95 -9.01 15.70
C ARG A 41 -3.90 -8.26 14.76
N ILE A 42 -3.80 -6.94 14.71
CA ILE A 42 -4.69 -6.11 13.88
C ILE A 42 -4.51 -6.41 12.39
N LEU A 43 -3.26 -6.52 11.91
CA LEU A 43 -2.99 -6.85 10.51
C LEU A 43 -3.53 -8.23 10.14
N LYS A 44 -3.32 -9.24 10.99
CA LYS A 44 -3.85 -10.59 10.76
C LYS A 44 -5.37 -10.61 10.74
N GLN A 45 -6.01 -9.86 11.62
CA GLN A 45 -7.47 -9.74 11.68
C GLN A 45 -8.04 -9.09 10.42
N VAL A 46 -7.53 -7.93 10.04
CA VAL A 46 -8.09 -7.11 8.96
C VAL A 46 -7.90 -7.76 7.58
N TYR A 47 -6.75 -8.38 7.36
CA TYR A 47 -6.44 -9.02 6.08
C TYR A 47 -6.72 -10.53 6.05
N ASN A 48 -7.20 -11.12 7.14
CA ASN A 48 -7.36 -12.57 7.29
C ASN A 48 -6.06 -13.32 6.95
N ALA A 49 -4.94 -12.80 7.49
CA ALA A 49 -3.59 -13.27 7.18
C ALA A 49 -3.09 -14.32 8.20
N ARG A 50 -2.25 -15.25 7.75
CA ARG A 50 -1.59 -16.22 8.61
C ARG A 50 -0.42 -15.63 9.38
N ALA A 51 0.33 -14.74 8.76
CA ALA A 51 1.48 -14.06 9.36
C ALA A 51 1.53 -12.59 8.94
N ALA A 52 2.06 -11.74 9.82
CA ALA A 52 2.35 -10.34 9.57
C ALA A 52 3.83 -10.07 9.81
N ILE A 53 4.42 -9.20 9.00
CA ILE A 53 5.84 -8.86 9.02
C ILE A 53 5.97 -7.34 8.94
N ILE A 54 6.86 -6.77 9.74
CA ILE A 54 7.25 -5.36 9.62
C ILE A 54 8.64 -5.31 8.99
N VAL A 55 8.77 -4.60 7.87
CA VAL A 55 10.05 -4.29 7.23
C VAL A 55 10.36 -2.81 7.47
N PRO A 56 11.38 -2.43 8.24
CA PRO A 56 11.74 -1.03 8.46
C PRO A 56 12.04 -0.29 7.16
N GLY A 57 11.63 0.97 7.05
CA GLY A 57 11.86 1.82 5.88
C GLY A 57 10.57 2.39 5.31
N SER A 58 10.05 1.84 4.22
CA SER A 58 8.83 2.29 3.55
C SER A 58 8.13 1.16 2.83
N GLY A 59 6.93 1.41 2.29
CA GLY A 59 6.23 0.44 1.42
C GLY A 59 7.11 -0.07 0.27
N THR A 60 7.97 0.79 -0.30
CA THR A 60 8.92 0.40 -1.36
C THR A 60 9.93 -0.66 -0.87
N PHE A 61 10.40 -0.56 0.38
CA PHE A 61 11.27 -1.58 0.99
C PHE A 61 10.54 -2.92 1.13
N GLY A 62 9.24 -2.90 1.46
CA GLY A 62 8.41 -4.10 1.48
C GLY A 62 8.23 -4.72 0.09
N MET A 63 8.00 -3.90 -0.94
CA MET A 63 7.97 -4.38 -2.34
C MET A 63 9.29 -5.07 -2.71
N GLU A 64 10.42 -4.43 -2.45
CA GLU A 64 11.74 -4.99 -2.74
C GLU A 64 12.02 -6.25 -1.91
N ALA A 65 11.62 -6.28 -0.64
CA ALA A 65 11.75 -7.46 0.22
C ALA A 65 10.99 -8.66 -0.35
N ILE A 66 9.75 -8.46 -0.80
CA ILE A 66 8.93 -9.51 -1.44
C ILE A 66 9.59 -9.99 -2.73
N ALA A 67 10.02 -9.06 -3.59
CA ALA A 67 10.66 -9.40 -4.86
C ALA A 67 11.93 -10.24 -4.64
N ARG A 68 12.82 -9.81 -3.76
CA ARG A 68 14.08 -10.51 -3.46
C ARG A 68 13.87 -11.87 -2.77
N GLN A 69 12.81 -12.01 -1.99
CA GLN A 69 12.51 -13.26 -1.30
C GLN A 69 11.91 -14.30 -2.22
N PHE A 70 10.94 -13.91 -3.06
CA PHE A 70 10.12 -14.87 -3.79
C PHE A 70 10.36 -14.89 -5.31
N ALA A 71 10.84 -13.79 -5.91
CA ALA A 71 10.95 -13.65 -7.35
C ALA A 71 12.36 -13.88 -7.92
N THR A 72 13.38 -14.08 -7.08
CA THR A 72 14.75 -14.31 -7.54
C THR A 72 14.81 -15.55 -8.45
N ASP A 73 15.34 -15.36 -9.67
CA ASP A 73 15.48 -16.38 -10.72
C ASP A 73 14.15 -17.01 -11.18
N GLN A 74 13.00 -16.35 -10.92
CA GLN A 74 11.69 -16.84 -11.31
C GLN A 74 11.15 -16.12 -12.56
N LYS A 75 10.19 -16.74 -13.26
CA LYS A 75 9.34 -16.07 -14.23
C LYS A 75 8.20 -15.39 -13.46
N VAL A 76 7.99 -14.10 -13.72
CA VAL A 76 6.96 -13.30 -13.05
C VAL A 76 6.03 -12.61 -14.04
N LEU A 77 4.83 -12.25 -13.58
CA LEU A 77 3.88 -11.41 -14.30
C LEU A 77 3.54 -10.18 -13.47
N VAL A 78 3.51 -9.00 -14.09
CA VAL A 78 3.11 -7.74 -13.47
C VAL A 78 1.88 -7.19 -14.17
N ILE A 79 0.81 -6.95 -13.42
CA ILE A 79 -0.31 -6.12 -13.85
C ILE A 79 0.09 -4.68 -13.56
N ARG A 80 0.26 -3.88 -14.63
CA ARG A 80 0.68 -2.48 -14.55
C ARG A 80 -0.49 -1.57 -14.85
N ASN A 81 -1.02 -0.94 -13.81
CA ASN A 81 -2.10 0.04 -13.93
C ASN A 81 -1.61 1.50 -13.91
N GLY A 82 -0.31 1.70 -13.69
CA GLY A 82 0.31 3.01 -13.66
C GLY A 82 1.71 3.03 -13.05
N TRP A 83 2.16 4.23 -12.66
CA TRP A 83 3.51 4.52 -12.19
C TRP A 83 3.94 3.72 -10.95
N PHE A 84 3.02 3.44 -10.01
CA PHE A 84 3.39 2.75 -8.78
C PHE A 84 3.46 1.23 -8.99
N SER A 85 2.66 0.66 -9.86
CA SER A 85 2.83 -0.74 -10.30
C SER A 85 3.99 -0.93 -11.29
N TYR A 86 4.39 0.11 -12.03
CA TYR A 86 5.65 0.12 -12.80
C TYR A 86 6.88 -0.05 -11.90
N ARG A 87 6.82 0.39 -10.63
CA ARG A 87 7.90 0.23 -9.66
C ARG A 87 8.36 -1.21 -9.47
N TRP A 88 7.49 -2.20 -9.62
CA TRP A 88 7.89 -3.61 -9.58
C TRP A 88 8.97 -3.91 -10.61
N THR A 89 8.78 -3.50 -11.87
CA THR A 89 9.78 -3.70 -12.91
C THR A 89 11.05 -2.90 -12.69
N GLN A 90 10.96 -1.69 -12.13
CA GLN A 90 12.15 -0.92 -11.73
C GLN A 90 12.97 -1.63 -10.64
N ILE A 91 12.30 -2.20 -9.63
CA ILE A 91 12.94 -3.02 -8.58
C ILE A 91 13.60 -4.26 -9.21
N PHE A 92 12.91 -4.93 -10.12
CA PHE A 92 13.41 -6.12 -10.80
C PHE A 92 14.68 -5.81 -11.61
N GLU A 93 14.67 -4.73 -12.38
CA GLU A 93 15.80 -4.27 -13.19
C GLU A 93 16.98 -3.86 -12.31
N ALA A 94 16.76 -3.03 -11.30
CA ALA A 94 17.80 -2.56 -10.39
C ALA A 94 18.47 -3.72 -9.64
N GLY A 95 17.71 -4.72 -9.25
CA GLY A 95 18.18 -5.87 -8.48
C GLY A 95 18.58 -7.08 -9.34
N LYS A 96 18.29 -7.09 -10.65
CA LYS A 96 18.39 -8.26 -11.55
C LYS A 96 17.69 -9.49 -10.91
N ILE A 97 16.45 -9.28 -10.45
CA ILE A 97 15.79 -10.24 -9.55
C ILE A 97 15.17 -11.41 -10.30
N PRO A 98 14.15 -11.24 -11.20
CA PRO A 98 13.54 -12.35 -11.91
C PRO A 98 14.36 -12.78 -13.14
N ALA A 99 14.22 -14.03 -13.52
CA ALA A 99 14.78 -14.54 -14.78
C ALA A 99 14.02 -13.99 -16.00
N ALA A 100 12.72 -13.77 -15.87
CA ALA A 100 11.87 -13.19 -16.92
C ALA A 100 10.67 -12.47 -16.31
N SER A 101 10.23 -11.37 -16.93
CA SER A 101 9.03 -10.64 -16.54
C SER A 101 8.10 -10.42 -17.73
N ILE A 102 6.81 -10.71 -17.51
CA ILE A 102 5.72 -10.38 -18.43
C ILE A 102 4.99 -9.19 -17.84
N VAL A 103 4.62 -8.22 -18.64
CA VAL A 103 3.90 -7.02 -18.20
C VAL A 103 2.62 -6.87 -18.99
N LEU A 104 1.47 -6.84 -18.30
CA LEU A 104 0.18 -6.49 -18.86
C LEU A 104 -0.20 -5.09 -18.36
N LYS A 105 -0.45 -4.16 -19.29
CA LYS A 105 -0.65 -2.75 -19.01
C LYS A 105 -2.13 -2.37 -19.04
N ALA A 106 -2.52 -1.42 -18.19
CA ALA A 106 -3.78 -0.72 -18.34
C ALA A 106 -3.89 -0.07 -19.73
N ARG A 107 -5.11 0.10 -20.22
CA ARG A 107 -5.39 0.64 -21.56
C ARG A 107 -6.41 1.76 -21.48
N GLN A 108 -6.26 2.74 -22.34
CA GLN A 108 -7.23 3.81 -22.51
C GLN A 108 -8.47 3.28 -23.25
N MET A 109 -9.65 3.64 -22.76
CA MET A 109 -10.93 3.31 -23.40
C MET A 109 -11.31 4.37 -24.45
N GLY A 110 -11.14 4.03 -25.72
CA GLY A 110 -11.46 4.96 -26.82
C GLY A 110 -10.29 5.84 -27.23
N SER A 111 -10.55 6.79 -28.15
CA SER A 111 -9.52 7.61 -28.82
C SER A 111 -9.44 9.06 -28.33
N GLY A 112 -10.23 9.45 -27.33
CA GLY A 112 -10.21 10.82 -26.79
C GLY A 112 -8.98 11.07 -25.93
N ALA A 113 -8.36 12.26 -26.01
CA ALA A 113 -7.17 12.61 -25.21
C ALA A 113 -7.40 12.46 -23.69
N GLN A 114 -8.62 12.61 -23.22
CA GLN A 114 -9.01 12.44 -21.81
C GLN A 114 -9.91 11.20 -21.59
N ALA A 115 -9.86 10.21 -22.50
CA ALA A 115 -10.59 8.96 -22.31
C ALA A 115 -10.03 8.19 -21.10
N PRO A 116 -10.90 7.56 -20.30
CA PRO A 116 -10.49 6.90 -19.07
C PRO A 116 -9.67 5.63 -19.36
N PHE A 117 -8.89 5.21 -18.37
CA PHE A 117 -8.12 3.97 -18.39
C PHE A 117 -8.85 2.86 -17.63
N VAL A 118 -8.68 1.63 -18.12
CA VAL A 118 -9.11 0.38 -17.48
C VAL A 118 -7.89 -0.52 -17.25
N PRO A 119 -7.91 -1.41 -16.25
CA PRO A 119 -6.88 -2.43 -16.11
C PRO A 119 -6.85 -3.36 -17.34
N PRO A 120 -5.82 -4.20 -17.53
CA PRO A 120 -5.84 -5.25 -18.55
C PRO A 120 -7.12 -6.08 -18.42
N ALA A 121 -7.67 -6.54 -19.54
CA ALA A 121 -8.87 -7.35 -19.51
C ALA A 121 -8.64 -8.63 -18.67
N LEU A 122 -9.61 -8.99 -17.83
CA LEU A 122 -9.47 -10.14 -16.93
C LEU A 122 -9.18 -11.43 -17.69
N ASP A 123 -9.86 -11.66 -18.80
CA ASP A 123 -9.66 -12.87 -19.63
C ASP A 123 -8.24 -12.93 -20.21
N GLU A 124 -7.66 -11.78 -20.60
CA GLU A 124 -6.29 -11.70 -21.07
C GLU A 124 -5.29 -12.06 -19.94
N VAL A 125 -5.54 -11.54 -18.74
CA VAL A 125 -4.70 -11.84 -17.57
C VAL A 125 -4.75 -13.32 -17.22
N VAL A 126 -5.96 -13.88 -17.12
CA VAL A 126 -6.17 -15.31 -16.82
C VAL A 126 -5.54 -16.19 -17.88
N ALA A 127 -5.79 -15.91 -19.18
CA ALA A 127 -5.19 -16.66 -20.28
C ALA A 127 -3.66 -16.61 -20.26
N THR A 128 -3.07 -15.45 -19.92
CA THR A 128 -1.63 -15.30 -19.80
C THR A 128 -1.05 -16.11 -18.63
N ILE A 129 -1.73 -16.09 -17.47
CA ILE A 129 -1.33 -16.90 -16.30
C ILE A 129 -1.34 -18.39 -16.64
N LEU A 130 -2.40 -18.89 -17.25
CA LEU A 130 -2.54 -20.31 -17.59
C LEU A 130 -1.53 -20.76 -18.64
N ARG A 131 -1.24 -19.92 -19.64
CA ARG A 131 -0.28 -20.20 -20.71
C ARG A 131 1.18 -20.16 -20.21
N ASP A 132 1.54 -19.07 -19.52
CA ASP A 132 2.92 -18.78 -19.17
C ASP A 132 3.37 -19.31 -17.82
N LYS A 133 2.41 -19.67 -16.96
CA LYS A 133 2.60 -20.25 -15.62
C LYS A 133 3.65 -19.50 -14.80
N PRO A 134 3.47 -18.18 -14.57
CA PRO A 134 4.41 -17.41 -13.77
C PRO A 134 4.44 -17.96 -12.34
N ALA A 135 5.63 -18.05 -11.75
CA ALA A 135 5.78 -18.44 -10.36
C ALA A 135 5.16 -17.39 -9.41
N ILE A 136 5.14 -16.13 -9.85
CA ILE A 136 4.57 -15.04 -9.07
C ILE A 136 3.88 -14.03 -9.99
N VAL A 137 2.70 -13.57 -9.55
CA VAL A 137 1.95 -12.47 -10.17
C VAL A 137 1.89 -11.30 -9.21
N PHE A 138 2.21 -10.09 -9.69
CA PHE A 138 2.15 -8.84 -8.94
C PHE A 138 1.06 -7.95 -9.51
N ALA A 139 0.22 -7.38 -8.64
CA ALA A 139 -0.81 -6.43 -9.03
C ALA A 139 -0.94 -5.31 -8.00
N PRO A 140 -1.28 -4.06 -8.40
CA PRO A 140 -1.73 -3.05 -7.47
C PRO A 140 -3.20 -3.30 -7.11
N HIS A 141 -3.57 -3.25 -5.84
CA HIS A 141 -4.99 -3.10 -5.48
C HIS A 141 -5.47 -1.71 -5.88
N VAL A 142 -4.73 -0.68 -5.44
CA VAL A 142 -4.99 0.71 -5.85
C VAL A 142 -3.75 1.31 -6.49
N GLU A 143 -3.91 1.80 -7.72
CA GLU A 143 -2.90 2.54 -8.46
C GLU A 143 -3.12 4.05 -8.28
N THR A 144 -2.25 4.70 -7.52
CA THR A 144 -2.40 6.12 -7.16
C THR A 144 -2.12 7.09 -8.30
N SER A 145 -1.43 6.68 -9.35
CA SER A 145 -1.18 7.54 -10.52
C SER A 145 -2.40 7.67 -11.43
N ALA A 146 -3.27 6.65 -11.43
CA ALA A 146 -4.50 6.60 -12.22
C ALA A 146 -5.77 6.77 -11.38
N GLY A 147 -5.70 6.69 -10.04
CA GLY A 147 -6.88 6.63 -9.18
C GLY A 147 -7.72 5.38 -9.43
N MET A 148 -7.06 4.27 -9.77
CA MET A 148 -7.69 3.02 -10.18
C MET A 148 -7.63 1.99 -9.08
N ILE A 149 -8.71 1.23 -8.88
CA ILE A 149 -8.79 0.08 -7.98
C ILE A 149 -9.17 -1.17 -8.78
N LEU A 150 -8.58 -2.31 -8.44
CA LEU A 150 -9.03 -3.61 -8.93
C LEU A 150 -10.21 -4.09 -8.09
N PRO A 151 -11.37 -4.40 -8.70
CA PRO A 151 -12.54 -4.95 -8.00
C PRO A 151 -12.26 -6.32 -7.37
N ALA A 152 -13.03 -6.67 -6.34
CA ALA A 152 -12.84 -7.91 -5.59
C ALA A 152 -12.98 -9.18 -6.44
N ASP A 153 -13.90 -9.20 -7.39
CA ASP A 153 -14.09 -10.30 -8.34
C ASP A 153 -12.92 -10.46 -9.31
N TYR A 154 -12.34 -9.33 -9.76
CA TYR A 154 -11.12 -9.34 -10.58
C TYR A 154 -9.95 -9.93 -9.79
N ILE A 155 -9.72 -9.46 -8.56
CA ILE A 155 -8.64 -9.96 -7.70
C ILE A 155 -8.81 -11.46 -7.44
N LYS A 156 -10.02 -11.89 -7.10
CA LYS A 156 -10.34 -13.29 -6.84
C LYS A 156 -10.06 -14.18 -8.04
N ALA A 157 -10.53 -13.80 -9.23
CA ALA A 157 -10.31 -14.57 -10.45
C ALA A 157 -8.82 -14.69 -10.81
N VAL A 158 -8.04 -13.61 -10.63
CA VAL A 158 -6.58 -13.65 -10.79
C VAL A 158 -5.95 -14.60 -9.78
N GLY A 159 -6.34 -14.50 -8.50
CA GLY A 159 -5.83 -15.35 -7.43
C GLY A 159 -6.11 -16.85 -7.68
N GLU A 160 -7.31 -17.18 -8.12
CA GLU A 160 -7.70 -18.56 -8.48
C GLU A 160 -6.87 -19.09 -9.67
N ALA A 161 -6.69 -18.27 -10.71
CA ALA A 161 -5.87 -18.63 -11.85
C ALA A 161 -4.40 -18.86 -11.44
N VAL A 162 -3.83 -18.00 -10.58
CA VAL A 162 -2.46 -18.14 -10.06
C VAL A 162 -2.31 -19.43 -9.24
N ARG A 163 -3.28 -19.74 -8.39
CA ARG A 163 -3.28 -20.99 -7.61
C ARG A 163 -3.34 -22.23 -8.50
N SER A 164 -4.07 -22.19 -9.60
CA SER A 164 -4.21 -23.33 -10.52
C SER A 164 -2.89 -23.73 -11.20
N VAL A 165 -1.91 -22.83 -11.24
CA VAL A 165 -0.56 -23.05 -11.79
C VAL A 165 0.52 -23.13 -10.69
N ASP A 166 0.13 -23.27 -9.43
CA ASP A 166 1.00 -23.29 -8.23
C ASP A 166 1.84 -22.00 -8.03
N GLY A 167 1.41 -20.88 -8.61
CA GLY A 167 2.04 -19.58 -8.43
C GLY A 167 1.65 -18.93 -7.10
N LEU A 168 2.31 -17.80 -6.74
CA LEU A 168 1.93 -16.91 -5.64
C LEU A 168 1.37 -15.60 -6.18
N PHE A 169 0.29 -15.10 -5.58
CA PHE A 169 -0.29 -13.82 -5.92
C PHE A 169 0.07 -12.74 -4.90
N VAL A 170 0.76 -11.70 -5.36
CA VAL A 170 1.18 -10.53 -4.57
C VAL A 170 0.28 -9.35 -4.92
N LEU A 171 -0.39 -8.79 -3.92
CA LEU A 171 -1.25 -7.63 -4.06
C LEU A 171 -0.65 -6.42 -3.31
N ASP A 172 -0.37 -5.34 -4.03
CA ASP A 172 0.09 -4.10 -3.45
C ASP A 172 -1.11 -3.29 -2.93
N CYS A 173 -1.30 -3.33 -1.62
CA CYS A 173 -2.32 -2.60 -0.88
C CYS A 173 -1.78 -1.34 -0.19
N ILE A 174 -0.60 -0.82 -0.56
CA ILE A 174 -0.03 0.39 0.06
C ILE A 174 -0.99 1.56 -0.03
N ALA A 175 -1.69 1.71 -1.15
CA ALA A 175 -2.61 2.82 -1.40
C ALA A 175 -4.10 2.45 -1.32
N SER A 176 -4.43 1.30 -0.75
CA SER A 176 -5.82 0.83 -0.63
C SER A 176 -6.69 1.72 0.27
N GLY A 177 -6.08 2.59 1.07
CA GLY A 177 -6.80 3.32 2.10
C GLY A 177 -7.37 2.34 3.13
N THR A 178 -8.62 2.53 3.50
CA THR A 178 -9.35 1.65 4.42
C THR A 178 -10.24 0.63 3.69
N VAL A 179 -9.93 0.33 2.42
CA VAL A 179 -10.57 -0.76 1.67
C VAL A 179 -9.74 -2.02 1.90
N TRP A 180 -10.16 -2.81 2.85
CA TRP A 180 -9.46 -4.01 3.29
C TRP A 180 -9.70 -5.18 2.33
N VAL A 181 -8.67 -6.02 2.15
CA VAL A 181 -8.74 -7.21 1.28
C VAL A 181 -8.62 -8.46 2.15
N ASP A 182 -9.66 -9.29 2.19
CA ASP A 182 -9.58 -10.61 2.80
C ASP A 182 -8.75 -11.54 1.90
N MET A 183 -7.56 -11.94 2.39
CA MET A 183 -6.61 -12.76 1.62
C MET A 183 -7.16 -14.15 1.28
N VAL A 184 -7.97 -14.72 2.18
CA VAL A 184 -8.55 -16.07 1.98
C VAL A 184 -9.64 -16.01 0.93
N ALA A 185 -10.59 -15.08 1.08
CA ALA A 185 -11.72 -14.92 0.16
C ALA A 185 -11.28 -14.51 -1.27
N SER A 186 -10.19 -13.73 -1.37
CA SER A 186 -9.65 -13.20 -2.63
C SER A 186 -8.54 -14.07 -3.23
N ALA A 187 -8.18 -15.17 -2.58
CA ALA A 187 -7.09 -16.05 -3.00
C ALA A 187 -5.72 -15.34 -3.16
N VAL A 188 -5.48 -14.28 -2.39
CA VAL A 188 -4.21 -13.53 -2.36
C VAL A 188 -3.23 -14.22 -1.41
N ASP A 189 -1.97 -14.35 -1.83
CA ASP A 189 -0.95 -15.03 -1.02
C ASP A 189 -0.06 -14.07 -0.24
N ILE A 190 0.21 -12.89 -0.79
CA ILE A 190 1.06 -11.87 -0.16
C ILE A 190 0.42 -10.51 -0.36
N ILE A 191 0.26 -9.76 0.72
CA ILE A 191 -0.13 -8.34 0.68
C ILE A 191 1.03 -7.49 1.18
N VAL A 192 1.29 -6.36 0.51
CA VAL A 192 2.13 -5.29 1.05
C VAL A 192 1.29 -4.05 1.32
N SER A 193 1.43 -3.47 2.52
CA SER A 193 0.78 -2.23 2.96
C SER A 193 1.81 -1.31 3.62
N ALA A 194 1.40 -0.10 3.99
CA ALA A 194 2.26 0.86 4.67
C ALA A 194 1.46 1.76 5.63
N PRO A 195 2.10 2.26 6.71
CA PRO A 195 1.38 2.96 7.77
C PRO A 195 0.73 4.28 7.34
N GLN A 196 1.39 5.06 6.47
CA GLN A 196 1.04 6.46 6.18
C GLN A 196 -0.13 6.67 5.21
N LYS A 197 -0.89 5.64 4.90
CA LYS A 197 -2.06 5.66 4.01
C LYS A 197 -3.31 5.27 4.81
N GLY A 198 -3.81 4.08 4.61
CA GLY A 198 -5.02 3.60 5.27
C GLY A 198 -4.93 3.55 6.80
N TRP A 199 -3.76 3.39 7.37
CA TRP A 199 -3.55 3.32 8.81
C TRP A 199 -3.37 4.68 9.49
N SER A 200 -3.31 5.79 8.74
CA SER A 200 -3.13 7.17 9.26
C SER A 200 -1.88 7.37 10.12
N GLY A 201 -0.94 6.44 10.05
CA GLY A 201 0.28 6.43 10.87
C GLY A 201 1.45 7.16 10.23
N GLN A 202 2.54 7.25 10.97
CA GLN A 202 3.80 7.82 10.47
C GLN A 202 4.48 6.87 9.48
N PRO A 203 5.14 7.37 8.42
CA PRO A 203 5.92 6.54 7.52
C PRO A 203 7.16 6.00 8.23
N CYS A 204 7.23 4.69 8.47
CA CYS A 204 8.34 4.07 9.19
C CYS A 204 8.68 2.65 8.73
N GLY A 205 7.86 2.07 7.86
CA GLY A 205 8.05 0.69 7.41
C GLY A 205 7.06 0.25 6.35
N ALA A 206 7.16 -1.01 5.99
CA ALA A 206 6.15 -1.75 5.26
C ALA A 206 5.55 -2.82 6.16
N PHE A 207 4.28 -3.12 5.95
CA PHE A 207 3.58 -4.27 6.49
C PHE A 207 3.42 -5.30 5.39
N VAL A 208 3.92 -6.51 5.62
CA VAL A 208 3.79 -7.62 4.67
C VAL A 208 3.00 -8.74 5.35
N MET A 209 1.85 -9.08 4.78
CA MET A 209 0.99 -10.15 5.25
C MET A 209 1.15 -11.37 4.35
N LEU A 210 1.23 -12.54 4.95
CA LEU A 210 1.37 -13.82 4.25
C LEU A 210 0.14 -14.71 4.50
N SER A 211 -0.34 -15.36 3.42
CA SER A 211 -1.24 -16.51 3.51
C SER A 211 -0.51 -17.71 4.10
N GLU A 212 -1.25 -18.78 4.45
CA GLU A 212 -0.64 -20.05 4.87
C GLU A 212 0.33 -20.59 3.80
N ARG A 213 -0.04 -20.52 2.51
CA ARG A 213 0.82 -20.96 1.39
C ARG A 213 2.12 -20.16 1.31
N ALA A 214 2.03 -18.83 1.38
CA ALA A 214 3.22 -17.97 1.33
C ALA A 214 4.10 -18.15 2.58
N ARG A 215 3.47 -18.33 3.79
CA ARG A 215 4.19 -18.61 5.03
C ARG A 215 4.97 -19.94 4.95
N GLN A 216 4.42 -20.96 4.31
CA GLN A 216 5.13 -22.23 4.07
C GLN A 216 6.19 -22.07 2.98
N ARG A 217 5.87 -21.40 1.86
CA ARG A 217 6.79 -21.21 0.73
C ARG A 217 8.06 -20.44 1.13
N ILE A 218 7.99 -19.49 2.07
CA ILE A 218 9.14 -18.68 2.50
C ILE A 218 10.28 -19.56 3.07
N GLU A 219 9.95 -20.71 3.65
CA GLU A 219 10.95 -21.61 4.23
C GLU A 219 11.92 -22.18 3.19
N SER A 220 11.46 -22.38 1.97
CA SER A 220 12.25 -22.89 0.83
C SER A 220 12.88 -21.79 -0.01
N THR A 221 12.68 -20.52 0.32
CA THR A 221 13.22 -19.38 -0.42
C THR A 221 14.39 -18.72 0.31
N ARG A 222 15.15 -17.89 -0.41
CA ARG A 222 16.27 -17.15 0.14
C ARG A 222 16.29 -15.75 -0.44
N SER A 223 16.35 -14.76 0.45
CA SER A 223 16.49 -13.36 0.04
C SER A 223 17.91 -13.07 -0.48
N SER A 224 18.01 -12.23 -1.50
CA SER A 224 19.27 -11.65 -1.97
C SER A 224 19.64 -10.34 -1.26
N SER A 225 18.91 -9.95 -0.20
CA SER A 225 19.20 -8.78 0.63
C SER A 225 19.36 -9.17 2.08
N PHE A 226 20.31 -8.57 2.77
CA PHE A 226 20.43 -8.71 4.22
C PHE A 226 19.35 -7.87 4.94
N ALA A 227 19.27 -6.57 4.65
CA ALA A 227 18.36 -5.66 5.37
C ALA A 227 16.87 -5.90 5.05
N CYS A 228 16.56 -6.34 3.83
CA CYS A 228 15.20 -6.66 3.38
C CYS A 228 14.91 -8.17 3.36
N ASP A 229 15.59 -8.98 4.18
CA ASP A 229 15.33 -10.42 4.30
C ASP A 229 13.99 -10.63 5.02
N LEU A 230 12.95 -10.98 4.26
CA LEU A 230 11.60 -11.17 4.76
C LEU A 230 11.50 -12.32 5.75
N LYS A 231 12.26 -13.38 5.54
CA LYS A 231 12.30 -14.52 6.47
C LYS A 231 12.89 -14.13 7.81
N LYS A 232 13.90 -13.26 7.82
CA LYS A 232 14.46 -12.72 9.06
C LYS A 232 13.48 -11.83 9.81
N TRP A 233 12.80 -10.94 9.10
CA TRP A 233 11.78 -10.07 9.70
C TRP A 233 10.56 -10.87 10.19
N LEU A 234 10.20 -11.97 9.52
CA LEU A 234 9.18 -12.90 10.00
C LEU A 234 9.60 -13.53 11.34
N GLN A 235 10.83 -14.02 11.44
CA GLN A 235 11.36 -14.60 12.67
C GLN A 235 11.35 -13.60 13.83
N ILE A 236 11.67 -12.31 13.54
CA ILE A 236 11.56 -11.22 14.52
C ILE A 236 10.12 -11.10 15.02
N MET A 237 9.15 -11.00 14.11
CA MET A 237 7.74 -10.87 14.48
C MET A 237 7.23 -12.07 15.29
N GLU A 238 7.53 -13.30 14.84
CA GLU A 238 7.13 -14.52 15.55
C GLU A 238 7.75 -14.60 16.95
N THR A 239 8.96 -14.06 17.13
CA THR A 239 9.58 -13.98 18.47
C THR A 239 8.79 -13.04 19.39
N TYR A 240 8.35 -11.87 18.90
CA TYR A 240 7.48 -10.97 19.69
C TYR A 240 6.14 -11.61 20.00
N GLU A 241 5.52 -12.28 19.05
CA GLU A 241 4.24 -12.98 19.23
C GLU A 241 4.32 -14.09 20.30
N ASN A 242 5.50 -14.67 20.48
CA ASN A 242 5.77 -15.69 21.51
C ASN A 242 6.27 -15.09 22.84
N GLY A 243 6.11 -13.77 23.05
CA GLY A 243 6.45 -13.09 24.30
C GLY A 243 7.93 -12.79 24.51
N GLY A 244 8.73 -12.91 23.46
CA GLY A 244 10.15 -12.56 23.46
C GLY A 244 10.46 -11.24 22.74
N HIS A 245 11.74 -11.02 22.48
CA HIS A 245 12.25 -9.97 21.62
C HIS A 245 13.46 -10.50 20.83
N ALA A 246 13.70 -9.92 19.65
CA ALA A 246 14.84 -10.29 18.84
C ALA A 246 15.34 -9.10 18.02
N TYR A 247 16.57 -9.16 17.55
CA TYR A 247 17.23 -8.11 16.78
C TYR A 247 17.77 -8.66 15.45
N HIS A 248 17.50 -7.95 14.37
CA HIS A 248 18.12 -8.17 13.07
C HIS A 248 18.78 -6.89 12.56
N ALA A 249 18.04 -5.79 12.60
CA ALA A 249 18.51 -4.43 12.37
C ALA A 249 17.67 -3.48 13.24
N THR A 250 18.16 -2.27 13.46
CA THR A 250 17.47 -1.29 14.32
C THR A 250 16.12 -0.92 13.74
N MET A 251 15.07 -1.03 14.57
CA MET A 251 13.70 -0.69 14.20
C MET A 251 13.34 0.74 14.64
N PRO A 252 12.46 1.43 13.92
CA PRO A 252 11.92 2.74 14.28
C PRO A 252 10.84 2.61 15.38
N THR A 253 11.24 2.26 16.60
CA THR A 253 10.37 1.81 17.68
C THR A 253 9.32 2.85 18.10
N ASP A 254 9.71 4.13 18.22
CA ASP A 254 8.78 5.20 18.60
C ASP A 254 7.74 5.46 17.50
N ALA A 255 8.16 5.43 16.23
CA ALA A 255 7.23 5.57 15.12
C ALA A 255 6.27 4.39 15.03
N LEU A 256 6.74 3.16 15.28
CA LEU A 256 5.87 1.97 15.34
C LEU A 256 4.89 2.04 16.51
N ALA A 257 5.30 2.58 17.68
CA ALA A 257 4.40 2.81 18.79
C ALA A 257 3.28 3.80 18.42
N SER A 258 3.63 4.90 17.76
CA SER A 258 2.65 5.86 17.24
C SER A 258 1.70 5.24 16.20
N VAL A 259 2.22 4.39 15.31
CA VAL A 259 1.40 3.67 14.31
C VAL A 259 0.44 2.69 14.99
N ARG A 260 0.90 1.94 16.02
CA ARG A 260 0.03 1.07 16.80
C ARG A 260 -1.14 1.85 17.39
N ASP A 261 -0.90 3.05 17.91
CA ASP A 261 -1.95 3.87 18.51
C ASP A 261 -3.00 4.30 17.47
N THR A 262 -2.60 4.69 16.24
CA THR A 262 -3.55 4.97 15.15
C THR A 262 -4.28 3.72 14.64
N MET A 263 -3.64 2.55 14.69
CA MET A 263 -4.31 1.28 14.35
C MET A 263 -5.38 0.91 15.39
N LEU A 264 -5.11 1.11 16.68
CA LEU A 264 -6.10 0.92 17.75
C LEU A 264 -7.24 1.93 17.67
N GLU A 265 -6.97 3.19 17.30
CA GLU A 265 -8.00 4.18 17.02
C GLU A 265 -8.91 3.73 15.87
N THR A 266 -8.32 3.20 14.78
CA THR A 266 -9.08 2.67 13.64
C THR A 266 -9.94 1.48 14.04
N GLU A 267 -9.40 0.56 14.85
CA GLU A 267 -10.13 -0.59 15.38
C GLU A 267 -11.31 -0.15 16.27
N ALA A 268 -11.08 0.81 17.17
CA ALA A 268 -12.11 1.35 18.06
C ALA A 268 -13.22 2.09 17.28
N TYR A 269 -12.87 2.75 16.17
CA TYR A 269 -13.85 3.39 15.29
C TYR A 269 -14.67 2.37 14.48
N GLY A 270 -14.06 1.24 14.14
CA GLY A 270 -14.65 0.13 13.41
C GLY A 270 -14.17 0.05 11.95
N PHE A 271 -13.58 -1.08 11.56
CA PHE A 271 -13.02 -1.29 10.23
C PHE A 271 -14.04 -1.18 9.10
N ASP A 272 -15.26 -1.69 9.31
CA ASP A 272 -16.33 -1.60 8.32
C ASP A 272 -16.81 -0.15 8.17
N LYS A 273 -16.92 0.57 9.28
CA LYS A 273 -17.37 1.96 9.28
C LYS A 273 -16.38 2.86 8.55
N VAL A 274 -15.09 2.77 8.87
CA VAL A 274 -14.07 3.57 8.22
C VAL A 274 -13.95 3.25 6.72
N CYS A 275 -14.20 1.99 6.33
CA CYS A 275 -14.28 1.59 4.93
C CYS A 275 -15.45 2.27 4.21
N GLN A 276 -16.66 2.23 4.79
CA GLN A 276 -17.84 2.88 4.22
C GLN A 276 -17.65 4.40 4.05
N GLU A 277 -17.03 5.04 5.03
CA GLU A 277 -16.74 6.48 4.98
C GLU A 277 -15.70 6.80 3.90
N GLN A 278 -14.71 5.92 3.68
CA GLN A 278 -13.75 6.07 2.58
C GLN A 278 -14.45 5.95 1.22
N LEU A 279 -15.35 4.98 1.05
CA LEU A 279 -16.10 4.81 -0.19
C LEU A 279 -16.96 6.03 -0.50
N GLU A 280 -17.69 6.53 0.49
CA GLU A 280 -18.56 7.70 0.34
C GLU A 280 -17.75 8.98 0.08
N LEU A 281 -16.69 9.23 0.82
CA LEU A 281 -15.81 10.37 0.60
C LEU A 281 -15.22 10.37 -0.81
N GLY A 282 -14.73 9.20 -1.27
CA GLY A 282 -14.20 9.05 -2.62
C GLY A 282 -15.22 9.35 -3.69
N ARG A 283 -16.45 8.88 -3.53
CA ARG A 283 -17.58 9.15 -4.42
C ARG A 283 -17.91 10.63 -4.51
N GLN A 284 -18.05 11.30 -3.36
CA GLN A 284 -18.38 12.74 -3.29
C GLN A 284 -17.29 13.61 -3.92
N VAL A 285 -16.02 13.37 -3.58
CA VAL A 285 -14.91 14.16 -4.15
C VAL A 285 -14.78 13.93 -5.65
N ARG A 286 -14.98 12.72 -6.14
CA ARG A 286 -14.98 12.45 -7.58
C ARG A 286 -16.10 13.17 -8.31
N GLN A 287 -17.31 13.15 -7.76
CA GLN A 287 -18.44 13.86 -8.34
C GLN A 287 -18.18 15.39 -8.37
N LEU A 288 -17.67 15.95 -7.26
CA LEU A 288 -17.28 17.36 -7.20
C LEU A 288 -16.28 17.74 -8.31
N LEU A 289 -15.27 16.93 -8.55
CA LEU A 289 -14.29 17.19 -9.61
C LEU A 289 -14.89 17.07 -11.01
N ILE A 290 -15.77 16.09 -11.24
CA ILE A 290 -16.49 15.95 -12.52
C ILE A 290 -17.38 17.18 -12.77
N ASP A 291 -18.13 17.64 -11.77
CA ASP A 291 -19.01 18.83 -11.86
C ASP A 291 -18.21 20.11 -12.15
N LYS A 292 -16.94 20.15 -11.73
CA LYS A 292 -15.99 21.22 -12.04
C LYS A 292 -15.27 21.06 -13.39
N GLY A 293 -15.62 20.04 -14.19
CA GLY A 293 -15.04 19.82 -15.50
C GLY A 293 -13.70 19.06 -15.51
N TYR A 294 -13.36 18.38 -14.41
CA TYR A 294 -12.16 17.54 -14.31
C TYR A 294 -12.50 16.07 -14.43
N PRO A 295 -12.49 15.46 -15.63
CA PRO A 295 -12.86 14.06 -15.81
C PRO A 295 -11.89 13.10 -15.14
N SER A 296 -12.42 11.97 -14.68
CA SER A 296 -11.63 10.92 -13.99
C SER A 296 -10.72 10.18 -14.97
N VAL A 297 -9.49 9.89 -14.52
CA VAL A 297 -8.56 9.02 -15.27
C VAL A 297 -8.99 7.56 -15.19
N ALA A 298 -9.47 7.09 -14.04
CA ALA A 298 -10.02 5.73 -13.92
C ALA A 298 -11.44 5.65 -14.50
N ALA A 299 -11.69 4.63 -15.30
CA ALA A 299 -13.02 4.33 -15.80
C ALA A 299 -13.99 3.94 -14.68
N GLU A 300 -15.29 4.10 -14.95
CA GLU A 300 -16.35 3.63 -14.06
C GLU A 300 -16.17 2.13 -13.74
N GLY A 301 -16.44 1.73 -12.51
CA GLY A 301 -16.19 0.38 -11.99
C GLY A 301 -14.76 0.13 -11.51
N PHE A 302 -13.79 1.00 -11.88
CA PHE A 302 -12.40 0.90 -11.45
C PHE A 302 -11.90 2.11 -10.65
N GLN A 303 -12.78 2.90 -10.12
CA GLN A 303 -12.49 4.16 -9.45
C GLN A 303 -12.11 3.96 -7.99
N ALA A 304 -10.86 4.30 -7.61
CA ALA A 304 -10.38 4.16 -6.25
C ALA A 304 -11.01 5.20 -5.31
N PRO A 305 -11.45 4.82 -4.09
CA PRO A 305 -12.06 5.76 -3.16
C PRO A 305 -11.04 6.55 -2.32
N GLY A 306 -9.82 6.05 -2.15
CA GLY A 306 -8.77 6.68 -1.33
C GLY A 306 -7.92 7.70 -2.08
N VAL A 307 -8.01 7.75 -3.41
CA VAL A 307 -7.33 8.71 -4.26
C VAL A 307 -8.14 8.99 -5.51
N VAL A 308 -8.38 10.25 -5.81
CA VAL A 308 -9.06 10.69 -7.02
C VAL A 308 -8.03 11.34 -7.94
N VAL A 309 -7.97 10.86 -9.17
CA VAL A 309 -7.08 11.39 -10.22
C VAL A 309 -7.93 11.89 -11.36
N SER A 310 -7.71 13.15 -11.72
CA SER A 310 -8.45 13.81 -12.78
C SER A 310 -7.52 14.40 -13.83
N TYR A 311 -7.99 14.42 -15.05
CA TYR A 311 -7.32 15.09 -16.17
C TYR A 311 -7.32 16.61 -15.97
N THR A 312 -6.31 17.27 -16.50
CA THR A 312 -6.24 18.72 -16.62
C THR A 312 -5.44 19.12 -17.86
N SER A 313 -5.77 20.27 -18.45
CA SER A 313 -4.95 20.92 -19.47
C SER A 313 -3.98 21.95 -18.87
N ASP A 314 -4.17 22.30 -17.58
CA ASP A 314 -3.42 23.34 -16.89
C ASP A 314 -2.13 22.79 -16.26
N PRO A 315 -0.92 23.23 -16.68
CA PRO A 315 0.34 22.77 -16.11
C PRO A 315 0.55 23.20 -14.64
N ASP A 316 -0.05 24.31 -14.20
CA ASP A 316 0.06 24.77 -12.82
C ASP A 316 -0.87 23.99 -11.88
N LEU A 317 -1.96 23.44 -12.41
CA LEU A 317 -2.78 22.49 -11.68
C LEU A 317 -2.10 21.11 -11.62
N GLN A 318 -1.51 20.65 -12.73
CA GLN A 318 -0.71 19.42 -12.76
C GLN A 318 0.44 19.44 -11.73
N SER A 319 1.18 20.56 -11.66
CA SER A 319 2.30 20.73 -10.73
C SER A 319 1.87 21.04 -9.29
N THR A 320 0.58 21.20 -9.06
CA THR A 320 -0.07 21.59 -7.80
C THR A 320 0.16 23.03 -7.33
N LYS A 321 0.84 23.88 -8.08
CA LYS A 321 1.11 25.27 -7.71
C LYS A 321 -0.16 26.05 -7.37
N LYS A 322 -1.22 25.93 -8.18
CA LYS A 322 -2.50 26.57 -7.92
C LYS A 322 -3.16 26.05 -6.66
N LEU A 323 -3.10 24.73 -6.42
CA LEU A 323 -3.67 24.11 -5.21
C LEU A 323 -2.93 24.55 -3.94
N VAL A 324 -1.60 24.63 -4.00
CA VAL A 324 -0.76 25.13 -2.90
C VAL A 324 -1.10 26.59 -2.58
N ALA A 325 -1.30 27.44 -3.61
CA ALA A 325 -1.69 28.83 -3.42
C ALA A 325 -3.05 28.99 -2.69
N LEU A 326 -3.91 27.97 -2.80
CA LEU A 326 -5.20 27.89 -2.11
C LEU A 326 -5.11 27.16 -0.75
N GLY A 327 -3.91 26.86 -0.26
CA GLY A 327 -3.68 26.17 1.01
C GLY A 327 -3.87 24.65 0.97
N LEU A 328 -3.94 24.05 -0.23
CA LEU A 328 -4.10 22.61 -0.41
C LEU A 328 -2.77 21.94 -0.76
N GLN A 329 -2.30 21.02 0.07
CA GLN A 329 -1.16 20.18 -0.23
C GLN A 329 -1.61 18.92 -0.95
N CYS A 330 -1.54 18.93 -2.28
CA CYS A 330 -1.96 17.83 -3.16
C CYS A 330 -0.76 17.17 -3.85
N ALA A 331 -1.01 16.08 -4.56
CA ALA A 331 0.04 15.38 -5.31
C ALA A 331 0.00 15.75 -6.79
N ALA A 332 1.17 16.09 -7.34
CA ALA A 332 1.33 16.35 -8.78
C ALA A 332 0.95 15.12 -9.62
N GLY A 333 0.45 15.35 -10.82
CA GLY A 333 0.24 14.30 -11.81
C GLY A 333 1.58 13.69 -12.24
N VAL A 334 1.57 12.39 -12.50
CA VAL A 334 2.73 11.61 -12.96
C VAL A 334 2.32 10.75 -14.16
N PRO A 335 3.26 10.32 -15.02
CA PRO A 335 2.95 9.39 -16.10
C PRO A 335 2.43 8.05 -15.57
N LEU A 336 1.76 7.27 -16.39
CA LEU A 336 1.31 5.93 -16.03
C LEU A 336 2.33 4.83 -16.38
N GLN A 337 3.12 5.04 -17.43
CA GLN A 337 3.96 4.01 -18.07
C GLN A 337 3.10 2.86 -18.66
N CYS A 338 1.95 3.26 -19.23
CA CYS A 338 0.95 2.42 -19.86
C CYS A 338 0.67 2.88 -21.31
N ASP A 339 1.68 3.39 -21.98
CA ASP A 339 1.64 3.86 -23.37
C ASP A 339 0.68 5.05 -23.59
N GLU A 340 0.48 5.86 -22.55
CA GLU A 340 -0.30 7.09 -22.61
C GLU A 340 0.33 8.14 -23.53
N ALA A 341 -0.49 9.04 -24.07
CA ALA A 341 -0.03 10.11 -24.96
C ALA A 341 0.93 11.07 -24.24
N ALA A 342 1.80 11.71 -25.01
CA ALA A 342 2.85 12.62 -24.49
C ALA A 342 2.28 13.86 -23.77
N ASP A 343 1.05 14.23 -24.08
CA ASP A 343 0.30 15.33 -23.45
C ASP A 343 -0.57 14.89 -22.27
N PHE A 344 -0.46 13.62 -21.84
CA PHE A 344 -1.15 13.10 -20.66
C PHE A 344 -0.81 13.93 -19.42
N ARG A 345 -1.82 14.58 -18.87
CA ARG A 345 -1.65 15.51 -17.78
C ARG A 345 -2.77 15.38 -16.76
N THR A 346 -2.41 15.23 -15.47
CA THR A 346 -3.35 14.95 -14.40
C THR A 346 -2.96 15.65 -13.11
N PHE A 347 -3.84 15.69 -12.14
CA PHE A 347 -3.55 15.99 -10.73
C PHE A 347 -4.25 14.99 -9.83
N ARG A 348 -3.80 14.88 -8.57
CA ARG A 348 -4.23 13.84 -7.66
C ARG A 348 -4.66 14.41 -6.32
N ILE A 349 -5.85 14.00 -5.86
CA ILE A 349 -6.39 14.33 -4.53
C ILE A 349 -6.35 13.08 -3.67
N GLY A 350 -5.54 13.09 -2.59
CA GLY A 350 -5.44 12.00 -1.62
C GLY A 350 -6.46 12.18 -0.50
N LEU A 351 -7.20 11.12 -0.19
CA LEU A 351 -8.29 11.12 0.79
C LEU A 351 -7.97 10.21 1.99
N PHE A 352 -6.69 9.93 2.22
CA PHE A 352 -6.23 9.15 3.36
C PHE A 352 -6.26 9.99 4.65
N GLY A 353 -6.44 9.32 5.78
CA GLY A 353 -6.35 9.90 7.11
C GLY A 353 -7.68 9.89 7.86
N LEU A 354 -7.65 9.47 9.13
CA LEU A 354 -8.83 9.30 9.98
C LEU A 354 -9.62 10.59 10.15
N ASP A 355 -8.96 11.76 10.25
CA ASP A 355 -9.67 13.04 10.35
C ASP A 355 -10.58 13.35 9.15
N LYS A 356 -10.17 12.95 7.94
CA LYS A 356 -11.00 13.09 6.74
C LYS A 356 -12.18 12.13 6.78
N LEU A 357 -11.92 10.88 7.21
CA LEU A 357 -12.93 9.83 7.27
C LEU A 357 -13.94 10.06 8.41
N HIS A 358 -13.52 10.61 9.54
CA HIS A 358 -14.43 11.01 10.62
C HIS A 358 -15.31 12.22 10.24
N HIS A 359 -14.89 13.03 9.25
CA HIS A 359 -15.58 14.23 8.85
C HIS A 359 -15.65 14.39 7.32
N PRO A 360 -16.33 13.46 6.59
CA PRO A 360 -16.36 13.47 5.12
C PRO A 360 -16.90 14.77 4.55
N GLN A 361 -18.02 15.25 5.06
CA GLN A 361 -18.64 16.49 4.58
C GLN A 361 -17.74 17.71 4.74
N ARG A 362 -17.08 17.87 5.89
CA ARG A 362 -16.09 18.94 6.11
C ARG A 362 -14.98 18.88 5.07
N THR A 363 -14.49 17.68 4.76
CA THR A 363 -13.42 17.47 3.80
C THR A 363 -13.85 17.87 2.39
N VAL A 364 -15.06 17.49 1.97
CA VAL A 364 -15.65 17.87 0.68
C VAL A 364 -15.85 19.38 0.59
N ASP A 365 -16.46 20.01 1.61
CA ASP A 365 -16.74 21.44 1.63
C ASP A 365 -15.48 22.31 1.57
N LEU A 366 -14.41 21.89 2.26
CA LEU A 366 -13.12 22.59 2.20
C LEU A 366 -12.49 22.50 0.80
N LEU A 367 -12.54 21.33 0.18
CA LEU A 367 -12.06 21.15 -1.19
C LEU A 367 -12.90 21.94 -2.20
N ALA A 368 -14.23 21.92 -2.07
CA ALA A 368 -15.14 22.64 -2.94
C ALA A 368 -14.86 24.16 -2.94
N ARG A 369 -14.74 24.76 -1.75
CA ARG A 369 -14.39 26.19 -1.61
C ARG A 369 -13.05 26.55 -2.24
N ALA A 370 -12.07 25.67 -2.12
CA ALA A 370 -10.76 25.89 -2.74
C ALA A 370 -10.84 25.80 -4.27
N LEU A 371 -11.60 24.85 -4.80
CA LEU A 371 -11.81 24.69 -6.25
C LEU A 371 -12.64 25.83 -6.83
N ASP A 372 -13.63 26.37 -6.08
CA ASP A 372 -14.39 27.58 -6.48
C ASP A 372 -13.49 28.81 -6.68
N ALA A 373 -12.38 28.87 -5.98
CA ALA A 373 -11.40 29.96 -6.11
C ALA A 373 -10.38 29.76 -7.24
N LEU A 374 -10.44 28.64 -7.97
CA LEU A 374 -9.62 28.40 -9.19
C LEU A 374 -10.23 29.07 -10.45
N ASP A 375 -11.54 29.31 -10.45
CA ASP A 375 -12.31 29.98 -11.49
C ASP A 375 -12.15 31.51 -11.38
#